data_1a63639c264e083170c09999db9b15ee
#
_entry.id   1a63639c264e083170c09999db9b15ee
#
_cell.length_a   1.000
_cell.length_b   1.000
_cell.length_c   1.000
_cell.angle_alpha   90.00
_cell.angle_beta   90.00
_cell.angle_gamma   90.00
#
_symmetry.space_group_name_H-M   'P 1'
#
loop_
_entity.id
_entity.type
_entity.pdbx_description
1 polymer ?
#
loop_
_entity_poly.entity_id
_entity_poly.type
_entity_poly.pdbx_seq_one_letter_code
_entity_poly.pdbx_strand_id
1 'polypeptide(L)'
;YVAYVLVTIRASTHLVNDGHATEAEEPLLVSKYFKLPTNLLTIFLQSILGLIGLIYFAHVFINGINETAKLFGISSFLLSLVLIPIATELPEKVNSILWIRKSKDTLAIANISGAMVFQGLLLPIMGIALTDWRLSWGQSISCITTFVAVIWLHVMFKKSASLKVKYFIFNGALYFSSLVISYWIML
;
A
#
# COMPACT_ATOMS: atom_id res chain seq x y z
N TYR A 1 10.09 -8.49 7.34
CA TYR A 1 9.97 -7.04 7.49
C TYR A 1 11.19 -6.44 8.21
N VAL A 2 11.55 -6.92 9.39
CA VAL A 2 12.70 -6.40 10.17
C VAL A 2 14.00 -6.40 9.34
N ALA A 3 14.31 -7.51 8.65
CA ALA A 3 15.48 -7.59 7.77
C ALA A 3 15.44 -6.53 6.65
N TYR A 4 14.28 -6.33 6.04
CA TYR A 4 14.08 -5.27 5.04
C TYR A 4 14.37 -3.89 5.61
N VAL A 5 13.79 -3.56 6.78
CA VAL A 5 14.00 -2.28 7.45
C VAL A 5 15.49 -2.06 7.77
N LEU A 6 16.17 -3.06 8.31
CA LEU A 6 17.60 -2.96 8.62
C LEU A 6 18.47 -2.74 7.38
N VAL A 7 18.18 -3.45 6.29
CA VAL A 7 18.89 -3.25 5.01
C VAL A 7 18.60 -1.86 4.44
N THR A 8 17.36 -1.39 4.50
CA THR A 8 16.97 -0.06 4.01
C THR A 8 17.63 1.05 4.82
N ILE A 9 17.68 0.93 6.16
CA ILE A 9 18.36 1.91 7.02
C ILE A 9 19.85 1.99 6.66
N ARG A 10 20.51 0.84 6.47
CA ARG A 10 21.93 0.81 6.06
C ARG A 10 22.15 1.43 4.69
N ALA A 11 21.30 1.14 3.73
CA ALA A 11 21.38 1.72 2.39
C ALA A 11 21.08 3.23 2.39
N SER A 12 20.12 3.70 3.21
CA SER A 12 19.77 5.11 3.29
C SER A 12 20.90 5.99 3.84
N THR A 13 21.71 5.48 4.79
CA THR A 13 22.86 6.23 5.30
C THR A 13 23.89 6.50 4.20
N HIS A 14 24.13 5.59 3.28
CA HIS A 14 24.98 5.81 2.12
C HIS A 14 24.38 6.88 1.18
N LEU A 15 23.09 6.78 0.87
CA LEU A 15 22.41 7.75 0.00
C LEU A 15 22.42 9.18 0.56
N VAL A 16 22.24 9.33 1.87
CA VAL A 16 22.31 10.64 2.54
C VAL A 16 23.74 11.21 2.48
N ASN A 17 24.76 10.36 2.72
CA ASN A 17 26.17 10.77 2.63
C ASN A 17 26.57 11.18 1.21
N ASP A 18 25.95 10.58 0.18
CA ASP A 18 26.18 10.89 -1.24
C ASP A 18 25.40 12.15 -1.71
N GLY A 19 24.79 12.90 -0.80
CA GLY A 19 24.08 14.16 -1.10
C GLY A 19 22.63 14.00 -1.56
N HIS A 20 22.07 12.78 -1.52
CA HIS A 20 20.64 12.54 -1.76
C HIS A 20 19.85 12.82 -0.49
N ALA A 21 19.85 14.09 -0.05
CA ALA A 21 19.12 14.50 1.15
C ALA A 21 17.63 14.22 1.01
N THR A 22 17.04 13.77 2.12
CA THR A 22 15.59 13.75 2.31
C THR A 22 15.02 15.16 2.12
N GLU A 23 13.73 15.24 1.75
CA GLU A 23 13.07 16.54 1.56
C GLU A 23 13.21 17.45 2.78
N ALA A 24 13.27 18.77 2.51
CA ALA A 24 13.14 19.76 3.56
C ALA A 24 11.86 19.50 4.36
N GLU A 25 11.97 19.52 5.67
CA GLU A 25 10.86 19.29 6.59
C GLU A 25 9.76 20.30 6.31
N GLU A 26 8.61 19.84 5.83
CA GLU A 26 7.42 20.68 5.76
C GLU A 26 6.91 20.92 7.19
N PRO A 27 6.45 22.15 7.52
CA PRO A 27 5.94 22.43 8.86
C PRO A 27 4.71 21.57 9.14
N LEU A 28 4.57 21.10 10.38
CA LEU A 28 3.41 20.34 10.84
C LEU A 28 2.11 21.06 10.47
N LEU A 29 1.11 20.34 9.98
CA LEU A 29 -0.18 20.91 9.61
C LEU A 29 -0.82 21.71 10.76
N VAL A 30 -0.78 21.15 11.97
CA VAL A 30 -1.31 21.83 13.16
C VAL A 30 -0.54 23.10 13.46
N SER A 31 0.78 23.10 13.35
CA SER A 31 1.61 24.30 13.53
C SER A 31 1.33 25.33 12.45
N LYS A 32 1.11 24.91 11.20
CA LYS A 32 0.81 25.81 10.08
C LYS A 32 -0.55 26.48 10.19
N TYR A 33 -1.61 25.75 10.58
CA TYR A 33 -2.97 26.28 10.63
C TYR A 33 -3.32 26.92 11.97
N PHE A 34 -2.82 26.37 13.08
CA PHE A 34 -3.15 26.83 14.43
C PHE A 34 -2.03 27.66 15.08
N LYS A 35 -0.93 27.94 14.35
CA LYS A 35 0.23 28.71 14.85
C LYS A 35 0.81 28.16 16.17
N LEU A 36 0.70 26.85 16.39
CA LEU A 36 1.25 26.19 17.56
C LEU A 36 2.76 25.94 17.37
N PRO A 37 3.54 25.96 18.46
CA PRO A 37 4.97 25.68 18.38
C PRO A 37 5.22 24.22 17.93
N THR A 38 6.23 24.00 17.08
CA THR A 38 6.70 22.70 16.66
C THR A 38 7.52 22.04 17.78
N ASN A 39 6.85 21.52 18.79
CA ASN A 39 7.48 20.77 19.88
C ASN A 39 7.00 19.30 19.87
N LEU A 40 7.65 18.46 20.66
CA LEU A 40 7.34 17.03 20.75
C LEU A 40 5.88 16.79 21.16
N LEU A 41 5.32 17.65 22.04
CA LEU A 41 3.93 17.54 22.46
C LEU A 41 2.96 17.77 21.29
N THR A 42 3.20 18.80 20.48
CA THR A 42 2.36 19.09 19.30
C THR A 42 2.45 17.96 18.26
N ILE A 43 3.63 17.40 18.04
CA ILE A 43 3.84 16.24 17.17
C ILE A 43 3.02 15.05 17.68
N PHE A 44 3.14 14.74 18.97
CA PHE A 44 2.45 13.62 19.60
C PHE A 44 0.93 13.77 19.55
N LEU A 45 0.41 14.94 19.89
CA LEU A 45 -1.02 15.24 19.82
C LEU A 45 -1.55 15.13 18.38
N GLN A 46 -0.84 15.68 17.39
CA GLN A 46 -1.22 15.55 15.99
C GLN A 46 -1.24 14.08 15.54
N SER A 47 -0.25 13.29 15.96
CA SER A 47 -0.17 11.87 15.62
C SER A 47 -1.32 11.06 16.23
N ILE A 48 -1.66 11.32 17.49
CA ILE A 48 -2.81 10.67 18.17
C ILE A 48 -4.13 11.05 17.49
N LEU A 49 -4.36 12.34 17.22
CA LEU A 49 -5.58 12.79 16.55
C LEU A 49 -5.69 12.16 15.14
N GLY A 50 -4.58 12.09 14.42
CA GLY A 50 -4.51 11.41 13.13
C GLY A 50 -4.86 9.92 13.23
N LEU A 51 -4.33 9.23 14.25
CA LEU A 51 -4.61 7.81 14.49
C LEU A 51 -6.08 7.57 14.86
N ILE A 52 -6.66 8.39 15.73
CA ILE A 52 -8.08 8.31 16.09
C ILE A 52 -8.95 8.55 14.86
N GLY A 53 -8.64 9.57 14.06
CA GLY A 53 -9.33 9.84 12.81
C GLY A 53 -9.23 8.66 11.84
N LEU A 54 -8.06 8.09 11.67
CA LEU A 54 -7.83 6.94 10.82
C LEU A 54 -8.68 5.73 11.25
N ILE A 55 -8.71 5.40 12.54
CA ILE A 55 -9.53 4.30 13.07
C ILE A 55 -11.02 4.56 12.82
N TYR A 56 -11.49 5.77 13.10
CA TYR A 56 -12.88 6.16 12.88
C TYR A 56 -13.28 6.03 11.40
N PHE A 57 -12.51 6.64 10.50
CA PHE A 57 -12.81 6.60 9.07
C PHE A 57 -12.64 5.21 8.46
N ALA A 58 -11.75 4.36 8.99
CA ALA A 58 -11.66 2.97 8.59
C ALA A 58 -12.96 2.21 8.87
N HIS A 59 -13.57 2.41 10.04
CA HIS A 59 -14.87 1.80 10.36
C HIS A 59 -16.00 2.32 9.44
N VAL A 60 -16.04 3.63 9.19
CA VAL A 60 -17.02 4.23 8.27
C VAL A 60 -16.86 3.64 6.86
N PHE A 61 -15.62 3.50 6.40
CA PHE A 61 -15.30 2.94 5.08
C PHE A 61 -15.74 1.47 4.95
N ILE A 62 -15.44 0.63 5.95
CA ILE A 62 -15.85 -0.80 5.96
C ILE A 62 -17.39 -0.93 5.94
N ASN A 63 -18.08 -0.13 6.74
CA ASN A 63 -19.54 -0.13 6.76
C ASN A 63 -20.10 0.33 5.40
N GLY A 64 -19.52 1.35 4.80
CA GLY A 64 -19.88 1.82 3.46
C GLY A 64 -19.71 0.75 2.37
N ILE A 65 -18.62 -0.03 2.42
CA ILE A 65 -18.43 -1.17 1.52
C ILE A 65 -19.55 -2.19 1.68
N ASN A 66 -19.87 -2.56 2.92
CA ASN A 66 -20.89 -3.57 3.19
C ASN A 66 -22.30 -3.12 2.75
N GLU A 67 -22.66 -1.87 3.00
CA GLU A 67 -23.95 -1.31 2.56
C GLU A 67 -24.01 -1.21 1.04
N THR A 68 -22.96 -0.73 0.42
CA THR A 68 -22.88 -0.61 -1.05
C THR A 68 -22.96 -1.99 -1.71
N ALA A 69 -22.27 -2.98 -1.18
CA ALA A 69 -22.33 -4.36 -1.66
C ALA A 69 -23.74 -4.92 -1.62
N LYS A 70 -24.47 -4.68 -0.51
CA LYS A 70 -25.88 -5.06 -0.38
C LYS A 70 -26.78 -4.38 -1.41
N LEU A 71 -26.58 -3.08 -1.65
CA LEU A 71 -27.37 -2.32 -2.63
C LEU A 71 -27.19 -2.84 -4.05
N PHE A 72 -25.96 -3.21 -4.42
CA PHE A 72 -25.66 -3.76 -5.75
C PHE A 72 -25.86 -5.28 -5.85
N GLY A 73 -26.20 -5.97 -4.78
CA GLY A 73 -26.36 -7.42 -4.78
C GLY A 73 -25.06 -8.19 -5.04
N ILE A 74 -23.90 -7.62 -4.70
CA ILE A 74 -22.59 -8.22 -4.90
C ILE A 74 -21.93 -8.56 -3.55
N SER A 75 -20.96 -9.48 -3.58
CA SER A 75 -20.19 -9.82 -2.39
C SER A 75 -19.37 -8.64 -1.87
N SER A 76 -19.42 -8.36 -0.55
CA SER A 76 -18.54 -7.36 0.08
C SER A 76 -17.06 -7.64 -0.18
N PHE A 77 -16.68 -8.92 -0.30
CA PHE A 77 -15.32 -9.33 -0.62
C PHE A 77 -14.91 -8.84 -2.04
N LEU A 78 -15.75 -9.05 -3.05
CA LEU A 78 -15.46 -8.59 -4.42
C LEU A 78 -15.34 -7.08 -4.50
N LEU A 79 -16.26 -6.36 -3.84
CA LEU A 79 -16.18 -4.90 -3.79
C LEU A 79 -14.92 -4.43 -3.07
N SER A 80 -14.53 -5.11 -1.99
CA SER A 80 -13.29 -4.83 -1.25
C SER A 80 -12.03 -5.03 -2.09
N LEU A 81 -11.97 -6.07 -2.93
CA LEU A 81 -10.83 -6.32 -3.81
C LEU A 81 -10.55 -5.15 -4.77
N VAL A 82 -11.58 -4.39 -5.13
CA VAL A 82 -11.44 -3.22 -6.00
C VAL A 82 -11.19 -1.94 -5.21
N LEU A 83 -12.00 -1.70 -4.17
CA LEU A 83 -11.99 -0.40 -3.47
C LEU A 83 -10.83 -0.25 -2.48
N ILE A 84 -10.46 -1.32 -1.76
CA ILE A 84 -9.39 -1.21 -0.77
C ILE A 84 -8.04 -0.86 -1.41
N PRO A 85 -7.58 -1.53 -2.48
CA PRO A 85 -6.32 -1.15 -3.12
C PRO A 85 -6.31 0.30 -3.63
N ILE A 86 -7.44 0.79 -4.15
CA ILE A 86 -7.54 2.19 -4.59
C ILE A 86 -7.41 3.13 -3.39
N ALA A 87 -8.17 2.89 -2.33
CA ALA A 87 -8.21 3.76 -1.16
C ALA A 87 -6.88 3.79 -0.39
N THR A 88 -6.22 2.63 -0.24
CA THR A 88 -4.99 2.51 0.54
C THR A 88 -3.75 2.92 -0.22
N GLU A 89 -3.71 2.74 -1.55
CA GLU A 89 -2.52 3.04 -2.34
C GLU A 89 -2.55 4.38 -3.06
N LEU A 90 -3.71 5.05 -3.08
CA LEU A 90 -3.83 6.34 -3.77
C LEU A 90 -2.90 7.42 -3.18
N PRO A 91 -2.74 7.55 -1.84
CA PRO A 91 -1.80 8.50 -1.26
C PRO A 91 -0.35 8.25 -1.69
N GLU A 92 0.10 6.98 -1.68
CA GLU A 92 1.44 6.59 -2.11
C GLU A 92 1.69 6.89 -3.59
N LYS A 93 0.69 6.66 -4.43
CA LYS A 93 0.77 6.97 -5.86
C LYS A 93 0.85 8.47 -6.11
N VAL A 94 0.04 9.26 -5.42
CA VAL A 94 0.08 10.73 -5.52
C VAL A 94 1.45 11.25 -5.08
N ASN A 95 1.96 10.81 -3.94
CA ASN A 95 3.28 11.20 -3.44
C ASN A 95 4.38 10.80 -4.43
N SER A 96 4.35 9.58 -4.96
CA SER A 96 5.34 9.12 -5.93
C SER A 96 5.33 9.95 -7.22
N ILE A 97 4.14 10.33 -7.71
CA ILE A 97 4.02 11.23 -8.88
C ILE A 97 4.62 12.61 -8.58
N LEU A 98 4.37 13.15 -7.38
CA LEU A 98 4.92 14.44 -6.97
C LEU A 98 6.45 14.39 -6.90
N TRP A 99 7.03 13.30 -6.35
CA TRP A 99 8.49 13.14 -6.30
C TRP A 99 9.12 12.95 -7.68
N ILE A 100 8.51 12.16 -8.57
CA ILE A 100 8.98 12.03 -9.96
C ILE A 100 8.99 13.41 -10.66
N ARG A 101 7.93 14.22 -10.48
CA ARG A 101 7.88 15.57 -11.03
C ARG A 101 8.96 16.49 -10.48
N LYS A 102 9.49 16.21 -9.29
CA LYS A 102 10.61 16.92 -8.67
C LYS A 102 11.95 16.26 -8.96
N SER A 103 12.02 15.29 -9.90
CA SER A 103 13.22 14.50 -10.24
C SER A 103 13.80 13.72 -9.05
N LYS A 104 12.93 13.27 -8.14
CA LYS A 104 13.29 12.48 -6.95
C LYS A 104 12.84 11.02 -7.12
N ASP A 105 13.29 10.38 -8.19
CA ASP A 105 12.86 9.03 -8.58
C ASP A 105 13.16 7.97 -7.51
N THR A 106 14.30 8.11 -6.81
CA THR A 106 14.69 7.20 -5.72
C THR A 106 13.66 7.20 -4.59
N LEU A 107 13.14 8.38 -4.19
CA LEU A 107 12.10 8.51 -3.17
C LEU A 107 10.78 7.89 -3.63
N ALA A 108 10.40 8.10 -4.90
CA ALA A 108 9.19 7.52 -5.46
C ALA A 108 9.25 5.98 -5.45
N ILE A 109 10.38 5.40 -5.87
CA ILE A 109 10.59 3.94 -5.87
C ILE A 109 10.62 3.39 -4.43
N ALA A 110 11.32 4.08 -3.53
CA ALA A 110 11.41 3.67 -2.12
C ALA A 110 10.03 3.66 -1.44
N ASN A 111 9.19 4.67 -1.70
CA ASN A 111 7.83 4.75 -1.19
C ASN A 111 6.98 3.57 -1.63
N ILE A 112 6.94 3.30 -2.95
CA ILE A 112 6.15 2.18 -3.50
C ILE A 112 6.67 0.83 -2.98
N SER A 113 7.98 0.62 -2.99
CA SER A 113 8.59 -0.64 -2.52
C SER A 113 8.34 -0.85 -1.03
N GLY A 114 8.47 0.21 -0.23
CA GLY A 114 8.19 0.18 1.21
C GLY A 114 6.75 -0.19 1.52
N ALA A 115 5.79 0.44 0.83
CA ALA A 115 4.38 0.13 0.94
C ALA A 115 4.08 -1.34 0.55
N MET A 116 4.63 -1.83 -0.56
CA MET A 116 4.45 -3.23 -0.99
C MET A 116 4.98 -4.22 0.06
N VAL A 117 6.15 -3.99 0.64
CA VAL A 117 6.73 -4.87 1.67
C VAL A 117 5.93 -4.81 2.96
N PHE A 118 5.48 -3.64 3.38
CA PHE A 118 4.63 -3.46 4.55
C PHE A 118 3.30 -4.20 4.39
N GLN A 119 2.58 -3.94 3.31
CA GLN A 119 1.27 -4.54 3.04
C GLN A 119 1.37 -6.04 2.80
N GLY A 120 2.39 -6.51 2.08
CA GLY A 120 2.59 -7.93 1.79
C GLY A 120 3.03 -8.77 2.99
N LEU A 121 3.53 -8.18 4.06
CA LEU A 121 4.03 -8.90 5.24
C LEU A 121 3.21 -8.61 6.49
N LEU A 122 3.04 -7.36 6.89
CA LEU A 122 2.42 -7.02 8.17
C LEU A 122 0.90 -7.27 8.17
N LEU A 123 0.20 -6.92 7.10
CA LEU A 123 -1.24 -7.14 7.03
C LEU A 123 -1.62 -8.62 7.06
N PRO A 124 -0.99 -9.51 6.25
CA PRO A 124 -1.23 -10.95 6.38
C PRO A 124 -0.87 -11.53 7.75
N ILE A 125 0.23 -11.08 8.37
CA ILE A 125 0.60 -11.52 9.72
C ILE A 125 -0.50 -11.17 10.73
N MET A 126 -1.03 -9.95 10.67
CA MET A 126 -2.14 -9.53 11.53
C MET A 126 -3.41 -10.34 11.25
N GLY A 127 -3.71 -10.60 9.98
CA GLY A 127 -4.83 -11.45 9.58
C GLY A 127 -4.72 -12.86 10.18
N ILE A 128 -3.56 -13.50 10.07
CA ILE A 128 -3.29 -14.82 10.62
C ILE A 128 -3.37 -14.83 12.16
N ALA A 129 -2.84 -13.79 12.80
CA ALA A 129 -2.78 -13.72 14.26
C ALA A 129 -4.15 -13.40 14.92
N LEU A 130 -5.00 -12.63 14.24
CA LEU A 130 -6.23 -12.07 14.82
C LEU A 130 -7.51 -12.76 14.32
N THR A 131 -7.43 -13.66 13.33
CA THR A 131 -8.58 -14.34 12.74
C THR A 131 -8.30 -15.82 12.54
N ASP A 132 -9.36 -16.61 12.33
CA ASP A 132 -9.24 -18.06 12.04
C ASP A 132 -8.56 -18.35 10.68
N TRP A 133 -8.23 -17.35 9.90
CA TRP A 133 -7.56 -17.42 8.61
C TRP A 133 -8.04 -18.57 7.71
N ARG A 134 -9.34 -18.72 7.59
CA ARG A 134 -9.95 -19.71 6.69
C ARG A 134 -10.18 -19.09 5.33
N LEU A 135 -9.38 -19.47 4.36
CA LEU A 135 -9.49 -18.97 3.01
C LEU A 135 -10.65 -19.64 2.27
N SER A 136 -11.56 -18.82 1.73
CA SER A 136 -12.52 -19.26 0.72
C SER A 136 -11.82 -19.49 -0.63
N TRP A 137 -12.51 -20.15 -1.56
CA TRP A 137 -11.97 -20.36 -2.90
C TRP A 137 -11.57 -19.07 -3.61
N GLY A 138 -12.38 -18.01 -3.54
CA GLY A 138 -12.07 -16.71 -4.13
C GLY A 138 -10.83 -16.06 -3.51
N GLN A 139 -10.65 -16.15 -2.20
CA GLN A 139 -9.46 -15.67 -1.49
C GLN A 139 -8.20 -16.46 -1.89
N SER A 140 -8.33 -17.79 -2.04
CA SER A 140 -7.23 -18.66 -2.48
C SER A 140 -6.76 -18.31 -3.89
N ILE A 141 -7.69 -18.01 -4.80
CA ILE A 141 -7.36 -17.55 -6.17
C ILE A 141 -6.57 -16.25 -6.13
N SER A 142 -6.99 -15.28 -5.30
CA SER A 142 -6.28 -14.00 -5.16
C SER A 142 -4.86 -14.21 -4.64
N CYS A 143 -4.66 -15.10 -3.65
CA CYS A 143 -3.33 -15.45 -3.15
C CYS A 143 -2.45 -16.09 -4.24
N ILE A 144 -2.99 -17.08 -4.97
CA ILE A 144 -2.26 -17.76 -6.05
C ILE A 144 -1.88 -16.76 -7.16
N THR A 145 -2.82 -15.90 -7.57
CA THR A 145 -2.59 -14.88 -8.59
C THR A 145 -1.48 -13.91 -8.17
N THR A 146 -1.50 -13.47 -6.92
CA THR A 146 -0.45 -12.59 -6.38
C THR A 146 0.90 -13.29 -6.40
N PHE A 147 0.95 -14.56 -6.01
CA PHE A 147 2.19 -15.34 -6.02
C PHE A 147 2.76 -15.51 -7.45
N VAL A 148 1.91 -15.81 -8.41
CA VAL A 148 2.29 -15.90 -9.84
C VAL A 148 2.80 -14.55 -10.35
N ALA A 149 2.13 -13.45 -10.00
CA ALA A 149 2.53 -12.10 -10.40
C ALA A 149 3.93 -11.72 -9.86
N VAL A 150 4.22 -12.06 -8.61
CA VAL A 150 5.54 -11.80 -7.99
C VAL A 150 6.64 -12.64 -8.64
N ILE A 151 6.40 -13.93 -8.86
CA ILE A 151 7.36 -14.80 -9.55
C ILE A 151 7.62 -14.28 -10.97
N TRP A 152 6.57 -13.92 -11.69
CA TRP A 152 6.68 -13.36 -13.03
C TRP A 152 7.59 -12.11 -13.06
N LEU A 153 7.33 -11.14 -12.19
CA LEU A 153 8.17 -9.93 -12.11
C LEU A 153 9.61 -10.26 -11.74
N HIS A 154 9.83 -11.16 -10.79
CA HIS A 154 11.17 -11.59 -10.39
C HIS A 154 11.95 -12.20 -11.55
N VAL A 155 11.32 -13.11 -12.31
CA VAL A 155 11.93 -13.74 -13.48
C VAL A 155 12.23 -12.71 -14.58
N MET A 156 11.30 -11.79 -14.85
CA MET A 156 11.48 -10.75 -15.86
C MET A 156 12.57 -9.76 -15.48
N PHE A 157 12.66 -9.39 -14.21
CA PHE A 157 13.72 -8.53 -13.71
C PHE A 157 15.10 -9.17 -13.85
N LYS A 158 15.23 -10.45 -13.47
CA LYS A 158 16.49 -11.19 -13.66
C LYS A 158 16.92 -11.28 -15.13
N LYS A 159 15.97 -11.43 -16.06
CA LYS A 159 16.27 -11.55 -17.50
C LYS A 159 16.66 -10.24 -18.17
N SER A 160 16.10 -9.12 -17.77
CA SER A 160 16.26 -7.86 -18.48
C SER A 160 17.02 -6.78 -17.71
N ALA A 161 17.38 -7.02 -16.44
CA ALA A 161 18.00 -6.06 -15.52
C ALA A 161 17.27 -4.70 -15.45
N SER A 162 16.07 -4.61 -16.02
CA SER A 162 15.24 -3.40 -16.02
C SER A 162 13.76 -3.77 -15.97
N LEU A 163 12.97 -2.97 -15.27
CA LEU A 163 11.51 -3.12 -15.20
C LEU A 163 10.89 -2.38 -16.40
N LYS A 164 10.28 -3.13 -17.31
CA LYS A 164 9.59 -2.58 -18.48
C LYS A 164 8.08 -2.50 -18.19
N VAL A 165 7.42 -1.45 -18.66
CA VAL A 165 5.98 -1.22 -18.48
C VAL A 165 5.12 -2.42 -18.89
N LYS A 166 5.50 -3.14 -19.95
CA LYS A 166 4.78 -4.35 -20.41
C LYS A 166 4.66 -5.45 -19.34
N TYR A 167 5.61 -5.55 -18.41
CA TYR A 167 5.55 -6.55 -17.33
C TYR A 167 4.47 -6.20 -16.30
N PHE A 168 4.27 -4.91 -16.05
CA PHE A 168 3.19 -4.43 -15.18
C PHE A 168 1.81 -4.54 -15.83
N ILE A 169 1.72 -4.35 -17.17
CA ILE A 169 0.47 -4.57 -17.91
C ILE A 169 0.03 -6.03 -17.77
N PHE A 170 0.96 -6.97 -17.87
CA PHE A 170 0.67 -8.40 -17.66
C PHE A 170 0.15 -8.67 -16.25
N ASN A 171 0.77 -8.09 -15.22
CA ASN A 171 0.29 -8.20 -13.84
C ASN A 171 -1.10 -7.58 -13.65
N GLY A 172 -1.37 -6.46 -14.31
CA GLY A 172 -2.70 -5.87 -14.35
C GLY A 172 -3.74 -6.81 -14.97
N ALA A 173 -3.41 -7.46 -16.08
CA ALA A 173 -4.28 -8.45 -16.71
C ALA A 173 -4.53 -9.68 -15.80
N LEU A 174 -3.51 -10.17 -15.10
CA LEU A 174 -3.66 -11.22 -14.08
C LEU A 174 -4.60 -10.81 -12.95
N TYR A 175 -4.48 -9.58 -12.46
CA TYR A 175 -5.37 -9.05 -11.43
C TYR A 175 -6.82 -9.01 -11.91
N PHE A 176 -7.10 -8.44 -13.08
CA PHE A 176 -8.44 -8.40 -13.63
C PHE A 176 -9.02 -9.79 -13.89
N SER A 177 -8.21 -10.74 -14.38
CA SER A 177 -8.66 -12.12 -14.57
C SER A 177 -9.03 -12.77 -13.23
N SER A 178 -8.27 -12.52 -12.16
CA SER A 178 -8.60 -13.04 -10.83
C SER A 178 -9.91 -12.47 -10.27
N LEU A 179 -10.20 -11.20 -10.53
CA LEU A 179 -11.50 -10.60 -10.16
C LEU A 179 -12.66 -11.30 -10.88
N VAL A 180 -12.53 -11.52 -12.20
CA VAL A 180 -13.57 -12.19 -13.00
C VAL A 180 -13.77 -13.63 -12.52
N ILE A 181 -12.70 -14.38 -12.29
CA ILE A 181 -12.78 -15.76 -11.79
C ILE A 181 -13.40 -15.80 -10.39
N SER A 182 -12.99 -14.90 -9.49
CA SER A 182 -13.56 -14.81 -8.15
C SER A 182 -15.06 -14.48 -8.17
N TYR A 183 -15.48 -13.61 -9.09
CA TYR A 183 -16.89 -13.30 -9.29
C TYR A 183 -17.70 -14.54 -9.72
N TRP A 184 -17.23 -15.30 -10.72
CA TRP A 184 -17.91 -16.51 -11.21
C TRP A 184 -17.98 -17.64 -10.18
N ILE A 185 -17.02 -17.76 -9.29
CA ILE A 185 -17.01 -18.79 -8.23
C ILE A 185 -17.92 -18.42 -7.05
N MET A 186 -18.24 -17.14 -6.90
CA MET A 186 -19.10 -16.64 -5.82
C MET A 186 -20.57 -16.50 -6.21
N LEU A 187 -20.90 -16.63 -7.51
CA LEU A 187 -22.25 -16.77 -8.02
C LEU A 187 -22.75 -18.20 -7.81
#